data_076ea451116cee5432adfe77d73076bb
#
_entry.id   076ea451116cee5432adfe77d73076bb
#
_cell.length_a   1.000
_cell.length_b   1.000
_cell.length_c   1.000
_cell.angle_alpha   90.00
_cell.angle_beta   90.00
_cell.angle_gamma   90.00
#
_symmetry.space_group_name_H-M   'P 1'
#
loop_
_entity.id
_entity.type
_entity.pdbx_description
1 polymer ?
#
loop_
_entity_poly.entity_id
_entity_poly.type
_entity_poly.pdbx_seq_one_letter_code
_entity_poly.pdbx_strand_id
1 'polypeptide(L)'
;MQGTQAVLDYMNELLSGELAARDQYFIHSRLYSEWGYSKLFERLNHEMEEETTHAEDFIRRILMLGGTPKMVRAELNIGTDVVSCLKADLQTEYEVRDALKKGIKLCEEAQDYVTRDLMVAQLKDTEEDHAHWLEQQLR
;
A
#
# COMPACT_ATOMS: atom_id res chain seq x y z
N MET A 1 -16.32 -5.39 -19.34
CA MET A 1 -15.45 -6.58 -19.23
C MET A 1 -15.66 -7.25 -17.89
N GLN A 2 -15.40 -8.51 -17.84
CA GLN A 2 -15.61 -9.28 -16.63
C GLN A 2 -14.28 -9.93 -16.20
N GLY A 3 -13.87 -9.70 -14.96
CA GLY A 3 -12.66 -10.26 -14.44
C GLY A 3 -12.85 -11.64 -13.82
N THR A 4 -11.74 -12.36 -13.61
CA THR A 4 -11.72 -13.60 -12.85
C THR A 4 -12.04 -13.32 -11.39
N GLN A 5 -12.93 -14.08 -10.79
CA GLN A 5 -13.37 -13.84 -9.40
C GLN A 5 -12.19 -13.87 -8.42
N ALA A 6 -11.26 -14.81 -8.61
CA ALA A 6 -10.08 -14.91 -7.75
C ALA A 6 -9.21 -13.63 -7.79
N VAL A 7 -9.04 -13.04 -8.99
CA VAL A 7 -8.29 -11.77 -9.14
C VAL A 7 -9.05 -10.61 -8.51
N LEU A 8 -10.37 -10.55 -8.68
CA LEU A 8 -11.20 -9.52 -8.07
C LEU A 8 -11.16 -9.59 -6.54
N ASP A 9 -11.28 -10.78 -5.97
CA ASP A 9 -11.22 -10.98 -4.52
C ASP A 9 -9.86 -10.56 -3.98
N TYR A 10 -8.79 -10.93 -4.67
CA TYR A 10 -7.44 -10.58 -4.25
C TYR A 10 -7.15 -9.08 -4.36
N MET A 11 -7.66 -8.42 -5.41
CA MET A 11 -7.55 -6.96 -5.52
C MET A 11 -8.25 -6.26 -4.37
N ASN A 12 -9.38 -6.78 -3.89
CA ASN A 12 -10.05 -6.22 -2.71
C ASN A 12 -9.20 -6.39 -1.44
N GLU A 13 -8.47 -7.49 -1.32
CA GLU A 13 -7.50 -7.64 -0.21
C GLU A 13 -6.37 -6.62 -0.31
N LEU A 14 -5.82 -6.42 -1.51
CA LEU A 14 -4.77 -5.42 -1.73
C LEU A 14 -5.29 -4.01 -1.50
N LEU A 15 -6.51 -3.71 -1.95
CA LEU A 15 -7.16 -2.42 -1.70
C LEU A 15 -7.25 -2.14 -0.19
N SER A 16 -7.68 -3.12 0.59
CA SER A 16 -7.77 -2.99 2.04
C SER A 16 -6.40 -2.73 2.66
N GLY A 17 -5.36 -3.41 2.18
CA GLY A 17 -3.97 -3.20 2.63
C GLY A 17 -3.45 -1.80 2.32
N GLU A 18 -3.70 -1.29 1.11
CA GLU A 18 -3.27 0.06 0.72
C GLU A 18 -3.98 1.14 1.53
N LEU A 19 -5.28 0.96 1.80
CA LEU A 19 -6.03 1.90 2.63
C LEU A 19 -5.57 1.87 4.09
N ALA A 20 -5.23 0.70 4.61
CA ALA A 20 -4.66 0.58 5.96
C ALA A 20 -3.30 1.27 6.05
N ALA A 21 -2.42 1.06 5.06
CA ALA A 21 -1.12 1.74 5.00
C ALA A 21 -1.30 3.25 4.93
N ARG A 22 -2.21 3.74 4.10
CA ARG A 22 -2.54 5.16 4.01
C ARG A 22 -2.95 5.74 5.36
N ASP A 23 -3.82 5.05 6.07
CA ASP A 23 -4.31 5.53 7.37
C ASP A 23 -3.19 5.53 8.42
N GLN A 24 -2.33 4.52 8.42
CA GLN A 24 -1.16 4.46 9.30
C GLN A 24 -0.20 5.61 9.03
N TYR A 25 0.12 5.88 7.78
CA TYR A 25 1.01 6.98 7.39
C TYR A 25 0.38 8.33 7.68
N PHE A 26 -0.92 8.45 7.53
CA PHE A 26 -1.65 9.66 7.91
C PHE A 26 -1.43 9.97 9.39
N ILE A 27 -1.66 9.00 10.26
CA ILE A 27 -1.49 9.17 11.70
C ILE A 27 -0.02 9.46 12.04
N HIS A 28 0.92 8.66 11.51
CA HIS A 28 2.35 8.87 11.76
C HIS A 28 2.83 10.25 11.30
N SER A 29 2.37 10.74 10.16
CA SER A 29 2.74 12.08 9.69
C SER A 29 2.32 13.16 10.69
N ARG A 30 1.14 13.03 11.26
CA ARG A 30 0.63 14.01 12.26
C ARG A 30 1.37 13.89 13.59
N LEU A 31 1.77 12.69 14.00
CA LEU A 31 2.64 12.51 15.16
C LEU A 31 3.99 13.20 14.95
N TYR A 32 4.60 13.02 13.77
CA TYR A 32 5.86 13.70 13.46
C TYR A 32 5.74 15.23 13.52
N SER A 33 4.63 15.78 13.02
CA SER A 33 4.35 17.21 13.11
C SER A 33 4.27 17.67 14.56
N GLU A 34 3.53 16.95 15.40
CA GLU A 34 3.39 17.26 16.83
C GLU A 34 4.74 17.20 17.55
N TRP A 35 5.60 16.26 17.19
CA TRP A 35 6.92 16.11 17.79
C TRP A 35 7.97 17.08 17.24
N GLY A 36 7.62 17.91 16.25
CA GLY A 36 8.52 18.92 15.67
C GLY A 36 9.40 18.45 14.51
N TYR A 37 9.07 17.32 13.89
CA TYR A 37 9.84 16.77 12.77
C TYR A 37 9.16 17.08 11.44
N SER A 38 9.33 18.30 10.94
CA SER A 38 8.65 18.77 9.74
C SER A 38 8.98 17.99 8.46
N LYS A 39 10.23 17.57 8.30
CA LYS A 39 10.63 16.80 7.11
C LYS A 39 10.04 15.39 7.10
N LEU A 40 9.98 14.74 8.26
CA LEU A 40 9.32 13.45 8.37
C LEU A 40 7.81 13.59 8.14
N PHE A 41 7.20 14.65 8.66
CA PHE A 41 5.79 14.96 8.37
C PHE A 41 5.56 15.06 6.86
N GLU A 42 6.35 15.86 6.16
CA GLU A 42 6.19 16.06 4.71
C GLU A 42 6.33 14.74 3.94
N ARG A 43 7.33 13.93 4.30
CA ARG A 43 7.56 12.65 3.63
C ARG A 43 6.41 11.68 3.85
N LEU A 44 5.96 11.50 5.06
CA LEU A 44 4.88 10.55 5.36
C LEU A 44 3.53 11.04 4.85
N ASN A 45 3.30 12.34 4.83
CA ASN A 45 2.11 12.91 4.20
C ASN A 45 2.11 12.61 2.69
N HIS A 46 3.27 12.71 2.04
CA HIS A 46 3.42 12.33 0.62
C HIS A 46 3.16 10.83 0.41
N GLU A 47 3.69 9.97 1.29
CA GLU A 47 3.43 8.53 1.23
C GLU A 47 1.92 8.23 1.38
N MET A 48 1.23 8.94 2.26
CA MET A 48 -0.21 8.82 2.41
C MET A 48 -0.94 9.13 1.10
N GLU A 49 -0.53 10.19 0.41
CA GLU A 49 -1.11 10.56 -0.88
C GLU A 49 -0.84 9.51 -1.95
N GLU A 50 0.37 8.95 -1.99
CA GLU A 50 0.72 7.87 -2.92
C GLU A 50 -0.10 6.61 -2.67
N GLU A 51 -0.30 6.22 -1.42
CA GLU A 51 -1.13 5.07 -1.07
C GLU A 51 -2.60 5.30 -1.46
N THR A 52 -3.08 6.53 -1.36
CA THR A 52 -4.41 6.89 -1.85
C THR A 52 -4.51 6.67 -3.37
N THR A 53 -3.48 7.03 -4.13
CA THR A 53 -3.41 6.80 -5.57
C THR A 53 -3.38 5.30 -5.89
N HIS A 54 -2.59 4.52 -5.17
CA HIS A 54 -2.54 3.07 -5.33
C HIS A 54 -3.92 2.44 -5.08
N ALA A 55 -4.61 2.87 -4.03
CA ALA A 55 -5.96 2.40 -3.72
C ALA A 55 -6.94 2.76 -4.85
N GLU A 56 -6.87 3.99 -5.37
CA GLU A 56 -7.71 4.43 -6.48
C GLU A 56 -7.50 3.57 -7.72
N ASP A 57 -6.26 3.20 -8.03
CA ASP A 57 -5.95 2.35 -9.18
C ASP A 57 -6.64 0.98 -9.05
N PHE A 58 -6.63 0.39 -7.87
CA PHE A 58 -7.35 -0.86 -7.61
C PHE A 58 -8.87 -0.69 -7.74
N ILE A 59 -9.41 0.39 -7.19
CA ILE A 59 -10.86 0.66 -7.29
C ILE A 59 -11.29 0.76 -8.75
N ARG A 60 -10.55 1.53 -9.55
CA ARG A 60 -10.85 1.69 -10.98
C ARG A 60 -10.79 0.37 -11.72
N ARG A 61 -9.75 -0.43 -11.46
CA ARG A 61 -9.59 -1.72 -12.14
C ARG A 61 -10.68 -2.71 -11.75
N ILE A 62 -11.03 -2.78 -10.46
CA ILE A 62 -12.13 -3.63 -9.97
C ILE A 62 -13.44 -3.26 -10.69
N LEU A 63 -13.76 -1.97 -10.75
CA LEU A 63 -14.98 -1.49 -11.42
C LEU A 63 -14.96 -1.82 -12.90
N MET A 64 -13.82 -1.62 -13.58
CA MET A 64 -13.68 -1.94 -15.00
C MET A 64 -13.94 -3.43 -15.28
N LEU A 65 -13.51 -4.30 -14.37
CA LEU A 65 -13.68 -5.75 -14.51
C LEU A 65 -15.05 -6.26 -14.00
N GLY A 66 -15.95 -5.35 -13.64
CA GLY A 66 -17.31 -5.72 -13.23
C GLY A 66 -17.43 -6.13 -11.76
N GLY A 67 -16.41 -5.90 -10.96
CA GLY A 67 -16.43 -6.20 -9.53
C GLY A 67 -16.94 -5.05 -8.68
N THR A 68 -17.06 -5.29 -7.39
CA THR A 68 -17.45 -4.28 -6.39
C THR A 68 -16.27 -4.02 -5.45
N PRO A 69 -15.77 -2.77 -5.37
CA PRO A 69 -14.72 -2.47 -4.41
C PRO A 69 -15.21 -2.66 -2.97
N LYS A 70 -14.40 -3.32 -2.16
CA LYS A 70 -14.70 -3.58 -0.75
C LYS A 70 -13.48 -3.28 0.08
N MET A 71 -13.70 -2.75 1.27
CA MET A 71 -12.63 -2.51 2.23
C MET A 71 -12.95 -3.24 3.52
N VAL A 72 -12.00 -4.06 3.97
CA VAL A 72 -12.04 -4.68 5.29
C VAL A 72 -11.11 -3.88 6.20
N ARG A 73 -11.63 -3.45 7.32
CA ARG A 73 -10.87 -2.66 8.28
C ARG A 73 -9.76 -3.52 8.90
N ALA A 74 -8.52 -3.00 8.84
CA ALA A 74 -7.37 -3.65 9.44
C ALA A 74 -6.91 -2.88 10.68
N GLU A 75 -6.31 -3.61 11.62
CA GLU A 75 -5.68 -3.00 12.78
C GLU A 75 -4.37 -2.33 12.34
N LEU A 76 -4.15 -1.09 12.81
CA LEU A 76 -2.96 -0.32 12.48
C LEU A 76 -1.89 -0.50 13.54
N ASN A 77 -0.62 -0.45 13.12
CA ASN A 77 0.53 -0.47 14.02
C ASN A 77 1.05 0.97 14.18
N ILE A 78 0.58 1.65 15.21
CA ILE A 78 0.95 3.04 15.49
C ILE A 78 2.13 3.07 16.46
N GLY A 79 3.20 3.72 16.04
CA GLY A 79 4.39 3.90 16.88
C GLY A 79 4.21 4.96 17.95
N THR A 80 5.13 4.99 18.91
CA THR A 80 5.13 5.93 20.03
C THR A 80 6.29 6.91 19.99
N ASP A 81 7.26 6.68 19.11
CA ASP A 81 8.39 7.57 18.84
C ASP A 81 8.81 7.42 17.38
N VAL A 82 9.80 8.20 16.94
CA VAL A 82 10.25 8.19 15.54
C VAL A 82 10.68 6.79 15.09
N VAL A 83 11.52 6.12 15.87
CA VAL A 83 12.09 4.82 15.49
C VAL A 83 10.99 3.77 15.40
N SER A 84 10.09 3.70 16.36
CA SER A 84 8.99 2.72 16.34
C SER A 84 8.01 2.97 15.19
N CYS A 85 7.74 4.23 14.84
CA CYS A 85 6.93 4.56 13.67
C CYS A 85 7.60 4.08 12.38
N LEU A 86 8.90 4.36 12.21
CA LEU A 86 9.65 3.94 11.02
C LEU A 86 9.69 2.42 10.89
N LYS A 87 9.90 1.71 12.00
CA LYS A 87 9.92 0.23 12.00
C LYS A 87 8.54 -0.35 11.66
N ALA A 88 7.49 0.21 12.21
CA ALA A 88 6.13 -0.21 11.90
C ALA A 88 5.80 0.00 10.42
N ASP A 89 6.20 1.14 9.86
CA ASP A 89 5.97 1.45 8.45
C ASP A 89 6.78 0.54 7.52
N LEU A 90 8.03 0.23 7.89
CA LEU A 90 8.84 -0.71 7.12
C LEU A 90 8.23 -2.10 7.11
N GLN A 91 7.73 -2.57 8.23
CA GLN A 91 7.03 -3.86 8.30
C GLN A 91 5.79 -3.86 7.41
N THR A 92 5.03 -2.77 7.41
CA THR A 92 3.87 -2.61 6.53
C THR A 92 4.27 -2.69 5.05
N GLU A 93 5.36 -2.03 4.66
CA GLU A 93 5.85 -2.08 3.27
C GLU A 93 6.29 -3.49 2.86
N TYR A 94 6.93 -4.23 3.76
CA TYR A 94 7.30 -5.62 3.48
C TYR A 94 6.07 -6.52 3.30
N GLU A 95 5.02 -6.30 4.09
CA GLU A 95 3.77 -7.04 3.95
C GLU A 95 3.08 -6.71 2.62
N VAL A 96 3.05 -5.44 2.25
CA VAL A 96 2.51 -4.97 0.95
C VAL A 96 3.30 -5.58 -0.20
N ARG A 97 4.63 -5.56 -0.13
CA ARG A 97 5.51 -6.19 -1.12
C ARG A 97 5.15 -7.66 -1.33
N ASP A 98 5.06 -8.41 -0.25
CA ASP A 98 4.79 -9.85 -0.33
C ASP A 98 3.38 -10.12 -0.87
N ALA A 99 2.41 -9.30 -0.48
CA ALA A 99 1.04 -9.41 -0.99
C ALA A 99 0.97 -9.11 -2.50
N LEU A 100 1.68 -8.08 -2.95
CA LEU A 100 1.74 -7.75 -4.38
C LEU A 100 2.38 -8.87 -5.22
N LYS A 101 3.45 -9.49 -4.71
CA LYS A 101 4.08 -10.62 -5.40
C LYS A 101 3.12 -11.79 -5.60
N LYS A 102 2.33 -12.11 -4.58
CA LYS A 102 1.30 -13.15 -4.69
C LYS A 102 0.22 -12.77 -5.71
N GLY A 103 -0.19 -11.51 -5.72
CA GLY A 103 -1.17 -11.00 -6.65
C GLY A 103 -0.69 -11.05 -8.11
N ILE A 104 0.57 -10.72 -8.35
CA ILE A 104 1.19 -10.79 -9.67
C ILE A 104 1.14 -12.22 -10.20
N LYS A 105 1.51 -13.19 -9.38
CA LYS A 105 1.46 -14.60 -9.77
C LYS A 105 0.03 -15.04 -10.08
N LEU A 106 -0.92 -14.64 -9.26
CA LEU A 106 -2.34 -14.96 -9.47
C LEU A 106 -2.86 -14.38 -10.79
N CYS A 107 -2.47 -13.14 -11.12
CA CYS A 107 -2.83 -12.51 -12.38
C CYS A 107 -2.23 -13.24 -13.58
N GLU A 108 -0.99 -13.70 -13.47
CA GLU A 108 -0.34 -14.48 -14.52
C GLU A 108 -1.07 -15.80 -14.77
N GLU A 109 -1.46 -16.50 -13.70
CA GLU A 109 -2.23 -17.74 -13.81
C GLU A 109 -3.60 -17.51 -14.46
N ALA A 110 -4.23 -16.37 -14.20
CA ALA A 110 -5.50 -15.97 -14.78
C ALA A 110 -5.36 -15.32 -16.17
N GLN A 111 -4.15 -15.12 -16.65
CA GLN A 111 -3.83 -14.40 -17.88
C GLN A 111 -4.37 -12.96 -17.91
N ASP A 112 -4.48 -12.34 -16.75
CA ASP A 112 -4.86 -10.93 -16.61
C ASP A 112 -3.59 -10.08 -16.50
N TYR A 113 -2.97 -9.85 -17.64
CA TYR A 113 -1.68 -9.16 -17.72
C TYR A 113 -1.78 -7.67 -17.44
N VAL A 114 -2.92 -7.04 -17.68
CA VAL A 114 -3.09 -5.61 -17.41
C VAL A 114 -3.20 -5.36 -15.90
N THR A 115 -3.96 -6.19 -15.18
CA THR A 115 -3.98 -6.13 -13.71
C THR A 115 -2.61 -6.46 -13.14
N ARG A 116 -1.91 -7.46 -13.72
CA ARG A 116 -0.53 -7.79 -13.35
C ARG A 116 0.38 -6.56 -13.44
N ASP A 117 0.32 -5.84 -14.56
CA ASP A 117 1.19 -4.68 -14.79
C ASP A 117 0.91 -3.55 -13.78
N LEU A 118 -0.36 -3.36 -13.40
CA LEU A 118 -0.73 -2.43 -12.34
C LEU A 118 -0.06 -2.81 -11.02
N MET A 119 -0.09 -4.09 -10.67
CA MET A 119 0.55 -4.60 -9.44
C MET A 119 2.07 -4.48 -9.51
N VAL A 120 2.68 -4.74 -10.66
CA VAL A 120 4.13 -4.58 -10.86
C VAL A 120 4.56 -3.14 -10.66
N ALA A 121 3.80 -2.18 -11.18
CA ALA A 121 4.09 -0.76 -10.98
C ALA A 121 4.04 -0.37 -9.50
N GLN A 122 3.05 -0.85 -8.77
CA GLN A 122 2.95 -0.60 -7.32
C GLN A 122 4.06 -1.30 -6.54
N LEU A 123 4.43 -2.52 -6.93
CA LEU A 123 5.55 -3.24 -6.33
C LEU A 123 6.87 -2.46 -6.48
N LYS A 124 7.07 -1.87 -7.65
CA LYS A 124 8.26 -1.04 -7.90
C LYS A 124 8.31 0.14 -6.93
N ASP A 125 7.20 0.87 -6.77
CA ASP A 125 7.14 1.99 -5.82
C ASP A 125 7.39 1.51 -4.38
N THR A 126 6.82 0.38 -4.00
CA THR A 126 6.97 -0.19 -2.67
C THR A 126 8.43 -0.54 -2.37
N GLU A 127 9.12 -1.18 -3.31
CA GLU A 127 10.52 -1.61 -3.11
C GLU A 127 11.51 -0.47 -3.27
N GLU A 128 11.43 0.27 -4.38
CA GLU A 128 12.46 1.23 -4.75
C GLU A 128 12.33 2.57 -4.03
N ASP A 129 11.12 2.96 -3.67
CA ASP A 129 10.90 4.23 -2.99
C ASP A 129 10.58 4.04 -1.51
N HIS A 130 9.43 3.46 -1.18
CA HIS A 130 8.94 3.42 0.19
C HIS A 130 9.82 2.59 1.13
N ALA A 131 10.01 1.32 0.84
CA ALA A 131 10.80 0.42 1.70
C ALA A 131 12.26 0.84 1.73
N HIS A 132 12.83 1.19 0.60
CA HIS A 132 14.23 1.61 0.51
C HIS A 132 14.50 2.86 1.35
N TRP A 133 13.64 3.87 1.27
CA TRP A 133 13.78 5.08 2.08
C TRP A 133 13.70 4.77 3.59
N LEU A 134 12.74 3.93 3.99
CA LEU A 134 12.60 3.52 5.39
C LEU A 134 13.82 2.77 5.90
N GLU A 135 14.36 1.86 5.08
CA GLU A 135 15.59 1.13 5.42
C GLU A 135 16.76 2.10 5.64
N GLN A 136 16.86 3.12 4.78
CA GLN A 136 17.92 4.14 4.93
C GLN A 136 17.78 4.93 6.22
N GLN A 137 16.55 5.28 6.62
CA GLN A 137 16.32 6.01 7.88
C GLN A 137 16.70 5.19 9.10
N LEU A 138 16.61 3.87 9.03
CA LEU A 138 16.86 2.97 10.15
C LEU A 138 18.29 2.45 10.24
N ARG A 139 19.17 2.89 9.36
CA ARG A 139 20.59 2.52 9.41
C ARG A 139 21.33 3.12 10.61
#